data_919d7f68eb32df6b45bc304da65dec58
#
_entry.id   919d7f68eb32df6b45bc304da65dec58
#
_cell.length_a   1.000
_cell.length_b   1.000
_cell.length_c   1.000
_cell.angle_alpha   90.00
_cell.angle_beta   90.00
_cell.angle_gamma   90.00
#
_symmetry.space_group_name_H-M   'P 1'
#
loop_
_entity.id
_entity.type
_entity.pdbx_description
1 polymer ?
#
loop_
_entity_poly.entity_id
_entity_poly.type
_entity_poly.pdbx_seq_one_letter_code
_entity_poly.pdbx_strand_id
1 'polypeptide(L)' 'MTISEANAPLSKGIQIIIAKKGFKNLYVAQKAGFTPQELSDMINGRRLIKACDVPKLANALGVDAGDIYEAGKKGK' A
#
# COMPACT_ATOMS: atom_id res chain seq x y z
N MET A 1 20.01 5.68 2.20
CA MET A 1 18.53 5.57 2.11
C MET A 1 18.02 4.69 3.23
N THR A 2 17.03 5.17 3.97
CA THR A 2 16.42 4.39 5.04
C THR A 2 15.31 3.51 4.48
N ILE A 3 14.87 2.52 5.27
CA ILE A 3 13.73 1.67 4.89
C ILE A 3 12.48 2.54 4.68
N SER A 4 12.30 3.53 5.54
CA SER A 4 11.19 4.46 5.45
C SER A 4 11.18 5.22 4.12
N GLU A 5 12.34 5.73 3.72
CA GLU A 5 12.47 6.45 2.46
C GLU A 5 12.21 5.54 1.25
N ALA A 6 12.74 4.31 1.30
CA ALA A 6 12.56 3.36 0.20
C ALA A 6 11.11 2.94 0.04
N ASN A 7 10.36 2.85 1.14
CA ASN A 7 8.96 2.43 1.13
C ASN A 7 7.95 3.58 1.00
N ALA A 8 8.40 4.82 1.14
CA ALA A 8 7.50 5.96 1.15
C ALA A 8 6.58 6.04 -0.08
N PRO A 9 7.08 5.86 -1.31
CA PRO A 9 6.19 5.89 -2.47
C PRO A 9 5.15 4.79 -2.45
N LEU A 10 5.50 3.59 -1.98
CA LEU A 10 4.57 2.47 -1.92
C LEU A 10 3.49 2.72 -0.86
N SER A 11 3.90 3.10 0.34
CA SER A 11 2.96 3.39 1.43
C SER A 11 1.98 4.49 1.04
N LYS A 12 2.50 5.57 0.48
CA LYS A 12 1.69 6.70 0.07
C LYS A 12 0.76 6.34 -1.09
N GLY A 13 1.26 5.57 -2.04
CA GLY A 13 0.46 5.12 -3.17
C GLY A 13 -0.73 4.29 -2.73
N ILE A 14 -0.52 3.39 -1.78
CA ILE A 14 -1.60 2.57 -1.24
C ILE A 14 -2.66 3.45 -0.58
N GLN A 15 -2.24 4.41 0.25
CA GLN A 15 -3.15 5.34 0.90
C GLN A 15 -3.99 6.12 -0.13
N ILE A 16 -3.34 6.62 -1.15
CA ILE A 16 -4.01 7.42 -2.19
C ILE A 16 -5.04 6.59 -2.93
N ILE A 17 -4.67 5.37 -3.31
CA ILE A 17 -5.58 4.50 -4.06
C ILE A 17 -6.77 4.09 -3.19
N ILE A 18 -6.53 3.75 -1.94
CA ILE A 18 -7.60 3.40 -1.00
C ILE A 18 -8.60 4.56 -0.88
N ALA A 19 -8.08 5.77 -0.69
CA ALA A 19 -8.92 6.96 -0.56
C ALA A 19 -9.69 7.24 -1.86
N LYS A 20 -9.00 7.14 -2.99
CA LYS A 20 -9.58 7.42 -4.29
C LYS A 20 -10.70 6.45 -4.64
N LYS A 21 -10.52 5.17 -4.33
CA LYS A 21 -11.52 4.14 -4.63
C LYS A 21 -12.57 3.99 -3.53
N GLY A 22 -12.35 4.63 -2.38
CA GLY A 22 -13.30 4.57 -1.28
C GLY A 22 -13.31 3.24 -0.53
N PHE A 23 -12.21 2.49 -0.60
CA PHE A 23 -12.11 1.21 0.11
C PHE A 23 -11.91 1.44 1.61
N LYS A 24 -12.37 0.51 2.41
CA LYS A 24 -12.05 0.49 3.83
C LYS A 24 -10.76 -0.31 4.03
N ASN A 25 -9.95 0.12 4.99
CA ASN A 25 -8.69 -0.57 5.28
C ASN A 25 -8.91 -2.04 5.62
N LEU A 26 -9.95 -2.34 6.38
CA LEU A 26 -10.28 -3.71 6.73
C LEU A 26 -10.51 -4.58 5.49
N TYR A 27 -11.25 -4.05 4.52
CA TYR A 27 -11.53 -4.75 3.28
C TYR A 27 -10.23 -5.06 2.52
N VAL A 28 -9.37 -4.05 2.39
CA VAL A 28 -8.12 -4.21 1.66
C VAL A 28 -7.21 -5.22 2.36
N ALA A 29 -7.12 -5.13 3.69
CA ALA A 29 -6.31 -6.06 4.47
C ALA A 29 -6.77 -7.50 4.27
N GLN A 30 -8.06 -7.76 4.39
CA GLN A 30 -8.62 -9.10 4.20
C GLN A 30 -8.37 -9.63 2.80
N LYS A 31 -8.57 -8.79 1.80
CA LYS A 31 -8.39 -9.17 0.40
C LYS A 31 -6.94 -9.49 0.09
N ALA A 32 -6.02 -8.75 0.69
CA ALA A 32 -4.58 -8.96 0.49
C ALA A 32 -4.00 -10.06 1.37
N GLY A 33 -4.76 -10.54 2.35
CA GLY A 33 -4.28 -11.58 3.26
C GLY A 33 -3.49 -11.07 4.45
N PHE A 34 -3.72 -9.82 4.84
CA PHE A 34 -3.08 -9.21 6.01
C PHE A 34 -4.10 -8.95 7.11
N THR A 35 -3.61 -8.78 8.33
CA THR A 35 -4.45 -8.28 9.41
C THR A 35 -4.63 -6.77 9.24
N PRO A 36 -5.69 -6.17 9.80
CA PRO A 36 -5.85 -4.72 9.76
C PRO A 36 -4.67 -3.97 10.35
N GLN A 37 -4.07 -4.52 11.42
CA GLN A 37 -2.91 -3.90 12.04
C GLN A 37 -1.70 -3.93 11.12
N GLU A 38 -1.48 -5.05 10.42
CA GLU A 38 -0.38 -5.17 9.47
C GLU A 38 -0.51 -4.14 8.35
N LEU A 39 -1.71 -4.01 7.78
CA LEU A 39 -1.95 -3.04 6.73
C LEU A 39 -1.73 -1.62 7.24
N SER A 40 -2.26 -1.31 8.42
CA SER A 40 -2.10 0.00 9.02
C SER A 40 -0.62 0.36 9.19
N ASP A 41 0.18 -0.59 9.66
CA ASP A 41 1.62 -0.37 9.84
C ASP A 41 2.33 -0.16 8.49
N MET A 42 1.93 -0.87 7.46
CA MET A 42 2.48 -0.68 6.11
C MET A 42 2.17 0.71 5.57
N ILE A 43 0.92 1.15 5.72
CA ILE A 43 0.47 2.46 5.24
C ILE A 43 1.16 3.60 5.98
N ASN A 44 1.41 3.40 7.27
CA ASN A 44 2.01 4.44 8.11
C ASN A 44 3.54 4.39 8.14
N GLY A 45 4.13 3.49 7.35
CA GLY A 45 5.59 3.40 7.25
C GLY A 45 6.27 2.70 8.42
N ARG A 46 5.50 2.04 9.30
CA ARG A 46 6.06 1.31 10.44
C ARG A 46 6.45 -0.12 10.11
N ARG A 47 5.98 -0.64 8.98
CA ARG A 47 6.28 -2.00 8.54
C ARG A 47 6.78 -1.96 7.11
N LEU A 48 7.86 -2.67 6.83
CA LEU A 48 8.40 -2.77 5.49
C LEU A 48 7.42 -3.48 4.55
N ILE A 49 7.18 -2.87 3.40
CA ILE A 49 6.41 -3.49 2.33
C ILE A 49 7.40 -4.25 1.46
N LYS A 50 7.35 -5.58 1.53
CA LYS A 50 8.29 -6.43 0.79
C LYS A 50 7.84 -6.58 -0.65
N ALA A 51 8.78 -6.98 -1.52
CA ALA A 51 8.48 -7.22 -2.91
C ALA A 51 7.33 -8.21 -3.09
N CYS A 52 7.25 -9.23 -2.24
CA CYS A 52 6.17 -10.23 -2.31
C CYS A 52 4.82 -9.68 -1.82
N ASP A 53 4.83 -8.60 -1.07
CA ASP A 53 3.60 -7.98 -0.56
C ASP A 53 2.95 -7.08 -1.62
N VAL A 54 3.75 -6.49 -2.50
CA VAL A 54 3.26 -5.55 -3.51
C VAL A 54 2.22 -6.18 -4.44
N PRO A 55 2.45 -7.37 -5.02
CA PRO A 55 1.42 -8.00 -5.85
C PRO A 55 0.14 -8.29 -5.09
N LYS A 56 0.24 -8.68 -3.83
CA LYS A 56 -0.94 -8.95 -3.00
C LYS A 56 -1.77 -7.69 -2.79
N LEU A 57 -1.11 -6.58 -2.51
CA LEU A 57 -1.78 -5.31 -2.32
C LEU A 57 -2.37 -4.79 -3.63
N ALA A 58 -1.62 -4.90 -4.72
CA ALA A 58 -2.09 -4.48 -6.04
C ALA A 58 -3.34 -5.25 -6.43
N ASN A 59 -3.34 -6.56 -6.22
CA ASN A 59 -4.50 -7.40 -6.51
C ASN A 59 -5.70 -6.99 -5.66
N ALA A 60 -5.48 -6.74 -4.38
CA ALA A 60 -6.55 -6.31 -3.47
C ALA A 60 -7.14 -4.96 -3.88
N LEU A 61 -6.31 -4.07 -4.40
CA LEU A 61 -6.74 -2.74 -4.84
C LEU A 61 -7.29 -2.74 -6.26
N GLY A 62 -7.08 -3.81 -7.01
CA GLY A 62 -7.52 -3.90 -8.39
C GLY A 62 -6.68 -3.06 -9.35
N VAL A 63 -5.39 -2.92 -9.06
CA VAL A 63 -4.47 -2.14 -9.89
C VAL A 63 -3.18 -2.93 -10.10
N ASP A 64 -2.31 -2.44 -10.97
CA ASP A 64 -0.98 -3.01 -11.17
C ASP A 64 -0.01 -2.47 -10.10
N ALA A 65 1.04 -3.24 -9.82
CA ALA A 65 2.06 -2.82 -8.86
C ALA A 65 2.66 -1.46 -9.23
N GLY A 66 2.88 -1.22 -10.53
CA GLY A 66 3.40 0.05 -11.01
C GLY A 66 2.49 1.22 -10.69
N ASP A 67 1.18 0.99 -10.66
CA ASP A 67 0.21 2.04 -10.34
C ASP A 67 0.35 2.52 -8.90
N ILE A 68 0.68 1.61 -7.99
CA ILE A 68 0.89 1.96 -6.59
C ILE A 68 2.08 2.90 -6.47
N TYR A 69 3.18 2.54 -7.11
CA TYR A 69 4.40 3.34 -7.06
C TYR A 69 4.18 4.72 -7.70
N GLU A 70 3.54 4.74 -8.86
CA GLU A 70 3.26 6.01 -9.56
C GLU A 70 2.34 6.91 -8.77
N ALA A 71 1.31 6.34 -8.13
CA ALA A 71 0.40 7.13 -7.31
C ALA A 71 1.15 7.79 -6.15
N GLY A 72 2.07 7.05 -5.53
CA GLY A 72 2.88 7.59 -4.45
C GLY A 72 3.83 8.68 -4.88
N LYS A 73 4.40 8.56 -6.08
CA LYS A 73 5.29 9.58 -6.63
C LYS A 73 4.55 10.86 -6.98
N LYS A 74 3.36 10.73 -7.55
CA LYS A 74 2.57 11.89 -8.01
C LYS A 74 1.79 12.56 -6.90
N GLY A 75 1.46 11.83 -5.85
CA GLY A 75 0.59 12.30 -4.79
C GLY A 75 1.30 13.02 -3.67
N LYS A 76 2.08 13.98 -3.99
CA LYS A 76 2.77 14.78 -2.97
C LYS A 76 1.82 15.71 -2.26
#